data_57f03d6cf36a81e41badf07499d15710
#
_entry.id   57f03d6cf36a81e41badf07499d15710
#
_cell.length_a   1.000
_cell.length_b   1.000
_cell.length_c   1.000
_cell.angle_alpha   90.00
_cell.angle_beta   90.00
_cell.angle_gamma   90.00
#
_symmetry.space_group_name_H-M   'P 1'
#
loop_
_entity.id
_entity.type
_entity.pdbx_description
1 polymer ?
#
loop_
_entity_poly.entity_id
_entity_poly.type
_entity_poly.pdbx_seq_one_letter_code
_entity_poly.pdbx_strand_id
1 'polypeptide(L)'
;IIVAVLDEGVMVEHPDLKNNMWVNEGEVYRSKQDNDGNGYKGDVYGYNFVFDTGVISWDDVSDTGHGTHVAGVIAAQNNNGIGISSIAGGNADIPGVKIMSCQIFSGNAVSNSLATVRAIKYAADNGAVILQCSWGYISGSANSYEWGAPGFKDEEEWATNAPLEKDALDYFL
;
A
#
# COMPACT_ATOMS: atom_id res chain seq x y z
N ILE A 1 -11.92 -0.42 -10.52
CA ILE A 1 -10.66 -1.13 -10.26
C ILE A 1 -10.05 -0.54 -9.00
N ILE A 2 -9.61 -1.40 -8.07
CA ILE A 2 -8.91 -1.03 -6.84
C ILE A 2 -7.44 -1.46 -6.97
N VAL A 3 -6.54 -0.52 -6.71
CA VAL A 3 -5.09 -0.74 -6.66
C VAL A 3 -4.65 -0.56 -5.21
N ALA A 4 -4.16 -1.61 -4.59
CA ALA A 4 -3.56 -1.51 -3.26
C ALA A 4 -2.09 -1.09 -3.38
N VAL A 5 -1.74 0.00 -2.75
CA VAL A 5 -0.37 0.52 -2.68
C VAL A 5 0.23 0.09 -1.34
N LEU A 6 1.11 -0.90 -1.41
CA LEU A 6 1.86 -1.42 -0.25
C LEU A 6 3.18 -0.64 -0.15
N ASP A 7 3.21 0.39 0.69
CA ASP A 7 4.32 1.34 0.70
C ASP A 7 4.42 2.09 2.06
N GLU A 8 5.14 3.21 2.10
CA GLU A 8 4.87 4.28 3.07
C GLU A 8 3.41 4.72 2.92
N GLY A 9 2.82 5.37 3.92
CA GLY A 9 1.44 5.83 3.82
C GLY A 9 1.21 6.81 2.66
N VAL A 10 -0.01 6.82 2.16
CA VAL A 10 -0.46 7.79 1.15
C VAL A 10 -1.12 8.98 1.84
N MET A 11 -0.78 10.20 1.45
CA MET A 11 -1.49 11.41 1.88
C MET A 11 -2.93 11.39 1.32
N VAL A 12 -3.86 10.81 2.07
CA VAL A 12 -5.24 10.55 1.61
C VAL A 12 -6.02 11.82 1.26
N GLU A 13 -5.66 12.96 1.85
CA GLU A 13 -6.26 14.28 1.58
C GLU A 13 -5.53 15.06 0.48
N HIS A 14 -4.53 14.45 -0.19
CA HIS A 14 -3.80 15.13 -1.25
C HIS A 14 -4.77 15.63 -2.33
N PRO A 15 -4.74 16.94 -2.70
CA PRO A 15 -5.76 17.52 -3.58
C PRO A 15 -5.88 16.81 -4.94
N ASP A 16 -4.81 16.19 -5.42
CA ASP A 16 -4.77 15.49 -6.69
C ASP A 16 -5.15 14.00 -6.59
N LEU A 17 -5.27 13.45 -5.36
CA LEU A 17 -5.54 12.03 -5.10
C LEU A 17 -6.87 11.76 -4.42
N LYS A 18 -7.35 12.66 -3.56
CA LYS A 18 -8.47 12.43 -2.64
C LYS A 18 -9.75 11.87 -3.30
N ASN A 19 -10.02 12.27 -4.55
CA ASN A 19 -11.18 11.79 -5.30
C ASN A 19 -11.01 10.36 -5.81
N ASN A 20 -9.78 9.87 -5.85
CA ASN A 20 -9.40 8.54 -6.30
C ASN A 20 -8.94 7.62 -5.16
N MET A 21 -9.12 8.04 -3.91
CA MET A 21 -8.94 7.10 -2.79
C MET A 21 -10.08 6.08 -2.78
N TRP A 22 -9.73 4.83 -2.45
CA TRP A 22 -10.69 3.81 -2.07
C TRP A 22 -11.29 4.18 -0.71
N VAL A 23 -12.56 3.87 -0.52
CA VAL A 23 -13.27 4.16 0.73
C VAL A 23 -13.99 2.89 1.19
N ASN A 24 -13.69 2.45 2.41
CA ASN A 24 -14.51 1.49 3.13
C ASN A 24 -15.71 2.23 3.74
N GLU A 25 -16.87 2.11 3.11
CA GLU A 25 -18.09 2.77 3.55
C GLU A 25 -18.68 2.17 4.86
N GLY A 26 -18.23 0.98 5.25
CA GLY A 26 -18.60 0.32 6.50
C GLY A 26 -17.91 0.91 7.73
N GLU A 27 -16.89 1.73 7.53
CA GLU A 27 -16.03 2.24 8.60
C GLU A 27 -16.15 3.74 8.84
N VAL A 28 -15.74 4.16 10.04
CA VAL A 28 -15.68 5.56 10.45
C VAL A 28 -14.24 5.98 10.68
N TYR A 29 -13.77 6.99 9.96
CA TYR A 29 -12.39 7.46 10.05
C TYR A 29 -11.98 7.80 11.49
N ARG A 30 -10.81 7.30 11.88
CA ARG A 30 -10.27 7.40 13.26
C ARG A 30 -11.12 6.72 14.32
N SER A 31 -12.06 5.87 13.95
CA SER A 31 -12.78 5.03 14.91
C SER A 31 -11.80 4.08 15.62
N LYS A 32 -12.07 3.81 16.88
CA LYS A 32 -11.43 2.73 17.64
C LYS A 32 -12.22 1.43 17.61
N GLN A 33 -13.32 1.43 16.87
CA GLN A 33 -14.20 0.28 16.68
C GLN A 33 -14.02 -0.22 15.25
N ASP A 34 -14.13 -1.51 15.10
CA ASP A 34 -14.28 -2.21 13.85
C ASP A 34 -15.79 -2.28 13.59
N ASN A 35 -16.29 -1.45 12.69
CA ASN A 35 -17.74 -1.27 12.52
C ASN A 35 -18.32 -2.25 11.50
N ASP A 36 -17.51 -2.76 10.57
CA ASP A 36 -17.93 -3.73 9.56
C ASP A 36 -17.53 -5.18 9.91
N GLY A 37 -16.73 -5.36 10.97
CA GLY A 37 -16.36 -6.68 11.48
C GLY A 37 -15.28 -7.38 10.67
N ASN A 38 -14.51 -6.63 9.88
CA ASN A 38 -13.43 -7.16 9.03
C ASN A 38 -12.10 -7.43 9.78
N GLY A 39 -12.01 -7.04 11.07
CA GLY A 39 -10.83 -7.18 11.92
C GLY A 39 -9.91 -5.95 11.93
N TYR A 40 -10.26 -4.88 11.20
CA TYR A 40 -9.46 -3.65 11.08
C TYR A 40 -10.28 -2.43 11.48
N LYS A 41 -9.80 -1.68 12.47
CA LYS A 41 -10.54 -0.57 13.08
C LYS A 41 -10.30 0.72 12.31
N GLY A 42 -11.37 1.37 11.85
CA GLY A 42 -11.32 2.68 11.23
C GLY A 42 -10.58 2.75 9.90
N ASP A 43 -10.52 1.65 9.16
CA ASP A 43 -9.77 1.45 7.92
C ASP A 43 -10.47 2.06 6.69
N VAL A 44 -10.88 3.31 6.80
CA VAL A 44 -11.65 4.01 5.75
C VAL A 44 -10.90 4.12 4.42
N TYR A 45 -9.59 4.36 4.43
CA TYR A 45 -8.79 4.53 3.21
C TYR A 45 -7.76 3.43 3.02
N GLY A 46 -7.85 2.36 3.80
CA GLY A 46 -6.87 1.32 3.96
C GLY A 46 -6.38 1.22 5.39
N TYR A 47 -5.22 0.61 5.63
CA TYR A 47 -4.75 0.33 6.97
C TYR A 47 -3.25 0.52 7.14
N ASN A 48 -2.85 1.00 8.31
CA ASN A 48 -1.45 1.08 8.73
C ASN A 48 -1.09 -0.19 9.51
N PHE A 49 -0.40 -1.11 8.83
CA PHE A 49 0.01 -2.41 9.39
C PHE A 49 1.25 -2.32 10.28
N VAL A 50 1.95 -1.17 10.28
CA VAL A 50 3.10 -0.91 11.17
C VAL A 50 2.62 -0.64 12.58
N PHE A 51 1.60 0.22 12.73
CA PHE A 51 1.06 0.64 14.03
C PHE A 51 -0.31 0.05 14.36
N ASP A 52 -0.83 -0.84 13.52
CA ASP A 52 -2.11 -1.55 13.70
C ASP A 52 -3.29 -0.58 13.91
N THR A 53 -3.48 0.33 12.96
CA THR A 53 -4.50 1.39 13.00
C THR A 53 -5.02 1.77 11.63
N GLY A 54 -6.29 2.19 11.54
CA GLY A 54 -6.87 2.80 10.33
C GLY A 54 -6.40 4.23 10.04
N VAL A 55 -5.55 4.81 10.89
CA VAL A 55 -4.94 6.11 10.63
C VAL A 55 -3.69 5.92 9.78
N ILE A 56 -3.78 6.33 8.53
CA ILE A 56 -2.62 6.35 7.64
C ILE A 56 -1.75 7.55 8.01
N SER A 57 -0.46 7.31 8.26
CA SER A 57 0.57 8.35 8.37
C SER A 57 1.43 8.34 7.10
N TRP A 58 1.83 9.52 6.64
CA TRP A 58 2.59 9.69 5.40
C TRP A 58 3.77 10.66 5.57
N ASP A 59 3.88 11.26 6.74
CA ASP A 59 4.85 12.28 7.12
C ASP A 59 5.57 11.95 8.45
N ASP A 60 5.66 10.67 8.78
CA ASP A 60 6.43 10.22 9.93
C ASP A 60 7.91 10.61 9.77
N VAL A 61 8.63 10.74 10.88
CA VAL A 61 10.04 11.10 10.84
C VAL A 61 10.83 10.11 9.97
N SER A 62 11.47 10.61 8.93
CA SER A 62 12.19 9.87 7.88
C SER A 62 11.34 9.26 6.78
N ASP A 63 10.03 9.49 6.75
CA ASP A 63 9.24 9.22 5.53
C ASP A 63 9.72 10.14 4.40
N THR A 64 9.62 9.65 3.19
CA THR A 64 10.06 10.37 1.98
C THR A 64 8.88 10.87 1.14
N GLY A 65 7.66 10.48 1.50
CA GLY A 65 6.46 10.68 0.70
C GLY A 65 6.38 9.74 -0.51
N HIS A 66 7.19 8.69 -0.51
CA HIS A 66 7.29 7.73 -1.62
C HIS A 66 5.92 7.10 -1.94
N GLY A 67 5.16 6.62 -0.96
CA GLY A 67 3.85 6.03 -1.18
C GLY A 67 2.85 7.01 -1.81
N THR A 68 2.89 8.29 -1.41
CA THR A 68 2.06 9.34 -2.03
C THR A 68 2.47 9.59 -3.48
N HIS A 69 3.76 9.61 -3.76
CA HIS A 69 4.27 9.79 -5.13
C HIS A 69 3.89 8.60 -6.02
N VAL A 70 4.05 7.37 -5.54
CA VAL A 70 3.64 6.14 -6.25
C VAL A 70 2.14 6.19 -6.57
N ALA A 71 1.30 6.49 -5.58
CA ALA A 71 -0.14 6.66 -5.78
C ALA A 71 -0.46 7.75 -6.80
N GLY A 72 0.29 8.86 -6.79
CA GLY A 72 0.15 9.97 -7.75
C GLY A 72 0.40 9.53 -9.18
N VAL A 73 1.46 8.78 -9.43
CA VAL A 73 1.76 8.25 -10.78
C VAL A 73 0.64 7.34 -11.29
N ILE A 74 0.02 6.56 -10.39
CA ILE A 74 -1.08 5.64 -10.74
C ILE A 74 -2.38 6.40 -10.98
N ALA A 75 -2.78 7.27 -10.06
CA ALA A 75 -4.17 7.70 -9.91
C ALA A 75 -4.37 9.19 -9.62
N ALA A 76 -3.39 10.06 -9.77
CA ALA A 76 -3.64 11.50 -9.70
C ALA A 76 -4.71 11.87 -10.75
N GLN A 77 -5.68 12.71 -10.37
CA GLN A 77 -6.81 13.04 -11.23
C GLN A 77 -6.33 13.87 -12.44
N ASN A 78 -6.55 13.35 -13.63
CA ASN A 78 -6.13 14.02 -14.86
C ASN A 78 -7.03 15.23 -15.16
N ASN A 79 -6.44 16.22 -15.83
CA ASN A 79 -7.16 17.36 -16.39
C ASN A 79 -7.91 18.22 -15.35
N ASN A 80 -7.41 18.26 -14.12
CA ASN A 80 -7.99 19.05 -13.02
C ASN A 80 -7.25 20.38 -12.77
N GLY A 81 -6.21 20.67 -13.56
CA GLY A 81 -5.43 21.90 -13.48
C GLY A 81 -4.42 21.97 -12.32
N ILE A 82 -4.21 20.88 -11.61
CA ILE A 82 -3.23 20.77 -10.50
C ILE A 82 -2.39 19.49 -10.64
N GLY A 83 -1.22 19.47 -9.97
CA GLY A 83 -0.40 18.28 -9.84
C GLY A 83 0.08 17.71 -11.17
N ILE A 84 -0.14 16.43 -11.37
CA ILE A 84 0.37 15.66 -12.50
C ILE A 84 -0.75 14.94 -13.27
N SER A 85 -0.47 14.55 -14.51
CA SER A 85 -1.27 13.54 -15.21
C SER A 85 -0.77 12.15 -14.85
N SER A 86 -1.68 11.31 -14.42
CA SER A 86 -1.40 9.91 -14.06
C SER A 86 -1.77 8.94 -15.17
N ILE A 87 -1.42 7.68 -14.95
CA ILE A 87 -1.71 6.59 -15.90
C ILE A 87 -3.22 6.25 -15.92
N ALA A 88 -3.86 6.20 -14.75
CA ALA A 88 -5.21 5.67 -14.60
C ALA A 88 -6.13 6.52 -13.70
N GLY A 89 -5.81 7.80 -13.47
CA GLY A 89 -6.54 8.68 -12.56
C GLY A 89 -7.89 9.16 -13.07
N GLY A 90 -8.23 8.87 -14.32
CA GLY A 90 -9.46 9.39 -14.90
C GLY A 90 -9.50 10.93 -14.98
N ASN A 91 -10.68 11.49 -15.06
CA ASN A 91 -10.91 12.96 -15.06
C ASN A 91 -12.29 13.25 -14.47
N ALA A 92 -12.79 14.49 -14.63
CA ALA A 92 -14.10 14.88 -14.11
C ALA A 92 -15.27 14.04 -14.65
N ASP A 93 -15.15 13.53 -15.88
CA ASP A 93 -16.21 12.79 -16.59
C ASP A 93 -16.01 11.27 -16.54
N ILE A 94 -14.77 10.83 -16.37
CA ILE A 94 -14.40 9.40 -16.41
C ILE A 94 -13.70 9.05 -15.10
N PRO A 95 -14.31 8.19 -14.26
CA PRO A 95 -13.71 7.81 -12.97
C PRO A 95 -12.40 7.05 -13.17
N GLY A 96 -11.41 7.41 -12.37
CA GLY A 96 -10.13 6.71 -12.30
C GLY A 96 -10.19 5.43 -11.46
N VAL A 97 -9.05 4.75 -11.36
CA VAL A 97 -8.85 3.66 -10.40
C VAL A 97 -8.89 4.20 -8.97
N LYS A 98 -9.15 3.32 -8.02
CA LYS A 98 -9.17 3.67 -6.59
C LYS A 98 -7.92 3.16 -5.89
N ILE A 99 -7.28 4.02 -5.12
CA ILE A 99 -6.09 3.71 -4.33
C ILE A 99 -6.50 3.28 -2.93
N MET A 100 -6.12 2.07 -2.56
CA MET A 100 -6.17 1.56 -1.19
C MET A 100 -4.79 1.69 -0.56
N SER A 101 -4.66 2.47 0.52
CA SER A 101 -3.36 2.67 1.18
C SER A 101 -3.09 1.54 2.18
N CYS A 102 -2.19 0.65 1.83
CA CYS A 102 -1.71 -0.44 2.70
C CYS A 102 -0.33 -0.07 3.23
N GLN A 103 -0.28 0.67 4.34
CA GLN A 103 0.98 1.16 4.89
C GLN A 103 1.75 0.05 5.59
N ILE A 104 2.91 -0.31 5.04
CA ILE A 104 3.82 -1.35 5.56
C ILE A 104 5.18 -0.78 5.96
N PHE A 105 5.46 0.48 5.63
CA PHE A 105 6.62 1.24 6.07
C PHE A 105 6.18 2.52 6.79
N SER A 106 6.97 2.99 7.75
CA SER A 106 6.71 4.22 8.48
C SER A 106 8.03 4.75 9.04
N GLY A 107 8.63 5.68 8.32
CA GLY A 107 9.87 6.35 8.70
C GLY A 107 10.95 5.40 9.17
N ASN A 108 11.36 5.54 10.43
CA ASN A 108 12.36 4.69 11.07
C ASN A 108 11.78 3.42 11.72
N ALA A 109 10.48 3.21 11.68
CA ALA A 109 9.89 2.00 12.23
C ALA A 109 10.29 0.77 11.41
N VAL A 110 10.62 -0.30 12.10
CA VAL A 110 11.03 -1.55 11.43
C VAL A 110 9.81 -2.17 10.79
N SER A 111 9.81 -2.24 9.46
CA SER A 111 8.88 -3.09 8.73
C SER A 111 9.16 -4.55 9.03
N ASN A 112 8.14 -5.38 9.00
CA ASN A 112 8.28 -6.81 9.19
C ASN A 112 7.40 -7.57 8.18
N SER A 113 7.80 -8.79 7.87
CA SER A 113 7.11 -9.65 6.90
C SER A 113 5.64 -9.89 7.27
N LEU A 114 5.29 -9.85 8.54
CA LEU A 114 3.89 -10.01 8.97
C LEU A 114 3.03 -8.82 8.54
N ALA A 115 3.55 -7.60 8.58
CA ALA A 115 2.84 -6.42 8.07
C ALA A 115 2.54 -6.57 6.58
N THR A 116 3.53 -7.02 5.79
CA THR A 116 3.39 -7.27 4.35
C THR A 116 2.34 -8.36 4.07
N VAL A 117 2.43 -9.51 4.74
CA VAL A 117 1.49 -10.62 4.58
C VAL A 117 0.05 -10.19 4.91
N ARG A 118 -0.14 -9.48 6.03
CA ARG A 118 -1.45 -8.95 6.43
C ARG A 118 -1.98 -7.95 5.40
N ALA A 119 -1.11 -7.09 4.87
CA ALA A 119 -1.49 -6.08 3.87
C ALA A 119 -1.96 -6.73 2.56
N ILE A 120 -1.26 -7.76 2.09
CA ILE A 120 -1.64 -8.51 0.89
C ILE A 120 -3.01 -9.17 1.08
N LYS A 121 -3.18 -9.89 2.20
CA LYS A 121 -4.47 -10.52 2.52
C LYS A 121 -5.59 -9.50 2.64
N TYR A 122 -5.37 -8.40 3.35
CA TYR A 122 -6.34 -7.31 3.49
C TYR A 122 -6.75 -6.74 2.13
N ALA A 123 -5.78 -6.50 1.25
CA ALA A 123 -6.04 -5.99 -0.09
C ALA A 123 -6.93 -6.94 -0.91
N ALA A 124 -6.66 -8.25 -0.85
CA ALA A 124 -7.48 -9.28 -1.49
C ALA A 124 -8.92 -9.29 -0.94
N ASP A 125 -9.06 -9.34 0.39
CA ASP A 125 -10.35 -9.40 1.07
C ASP A 125 -11.23 -8.17 0.77
N ASN A 126 -10.61 -7.01 0.53
CA ASN A 126 -11.28 -5.74 0.20
C ASN A 126 -11.35 -5.45 -1.32
N GLY A 127 -11.13 -6.47 -2.15
CA GLY A 127 -11.39 -6.41 -3.59
C GLY A 127 -10.37 -5.65 -4.42
N ALA A 128 -9.15 -5.46 -3.93
CA ALA A 128 -8.05 -5.02 -4.77
C ALA A 128 -7.72 -6.09 -5.80
N VAL A 129 -7.43 -5.66 -7.01
CA VAL A 129 -7.07 -6.55 -8.13
C VAL A 129 -5.66 -6.28 -8.66
N ILE A 130 -4.99 -5.30 -8.10
CA ILE A 130 -3.59 -4.96 -8.37
C ILE A 130 -2.92 -4.66 -7.03
N LEU A 131 -1.76 -5.27 -6.80
CA LEU A 131 -0.82 -4.90 -5.75
C LEU A 131 0.31 -4.08 -6.38
N GLN A 132 0.51 -2.86 -5.88
CA GLN A 132 1.64 -2.03 -6.25
C GLN A 132 2.69 -2.10 -5.12
N CYS A 133 3.83 -2.71 -5.43
CA CYS A 133 4.94 -2.92 -4.52
C CYS A 133 6.20 -2.27 -5.11
N SER A 134 6.46 -1.00 -4.75
CA SER A 134 7.65 -0.27 -5.20
C SER A 134 8.86 -0.50 -4.29
N TRP A 135 9.02 -1.71 -3.84
CA TRP A 135 10.08 -2.22 -2.95
C TRP A 135 10.35 -3.69 -3.28
N GLY A 136 11.36 -4.25 -2.67
CA GLY A 136 11.66 -5.66 -2.86
C GLY A 136 12.92 -6.09 -2.13
N TYR A 137 13.24 -7.34 -2.27
CA TYR A 137 14.49 -7.89 -1.77
C TYR A 137 15.64 -7.55 -2.71
N ILE A 138 16.84 -7.41 -2.14
CA ILE A 138 18.07 -7.29 -2.92
C ILE A 138 18.30 -8.65 -3.59
N SER A 139 18.48 -8.66 -4.91
CA SER A 139 18.71 -9.92 -5.64
C SER A 139 19.96 -10.65 -5.15
N GLY A 140 19.98 -11.97 -5.22
CA GLY A 140 21.07 -12.80 -4.72
C GLY A 140 22.43 -12.52 -5.38
N SER A 141 22.44 -11.88 -6.56
CA SER A 141 23.65 -11.39 -7.22
C SER A 141 24.10 -10.02 -6.76
N ALA A 142 23.31 -9.32 -5.94
CA ALA A 142 23.66 -8.01 -5.43
C ALA A 142 24.82 -8.12 -4.43
N ASN A 143 25.67 -7.10 -4.42
CA ASN A 143 26.78 -7.03 -3.49
C ASN A 143 26.30 -6.74 -2.07
N SER A 144 26.36 -7.74 -1.21
CA SER A 144 25.92 -7.65 0.19
C SER A 144 26.68 -6.61 1.03
N TYR A 145 27.86 -6.19 0.61
CA TYR A 145 28.64 -5.14 1.28
C TYR A 145 28.06 -3.75 1.05
N GLU A 146 27.43 -3.53 -0.08
CA GLU A 146 26.86 -2.22 -0.42
C GLU A 146 25.42 -2.06 0.07
N TRP A 147 24.64 -3.14 0.09
CA TRP A 147 23.19 -3.09 0.28
C TRP A 147 22.67 -3.90 1.50
N GLY A 148 23.56 -4.49 2.26
CA GLY A 148 23.20 -5.33 3.41
C GLY A 148 23.02 -6.80 3.04
N ALA A 149 22.13 -7.50 3.71
CA ALA A 149 21.89 -8.90 3.46
C ALA A 149 21.33 -9.10 2.04
N PRO A 150 21.87 -10.06 1.26
CA PRO A 150 21.30 -10.39 -0.04
C PRO A 150 19.88 -10.91 0.12
N GLY A 151 19.07 -10.69 -0.87
CA GLY A 151 17.77 -11.32 -1.00
C GLY A 151 17.91 -12.77 -1.45
N PHE A 152 16.89 -13.27 -2.11
CA PHE A 152 16.86 -14.63 -2.60
C PHE A 152 17.42 -14.71 -4.02
N LYS A 153 18.10 -15.82 -4.34
CA LYS A 153 18.70 -16.01 -5.67
C LYS A 153 17.66 -16.37 -6.73
N ASP A 154 16.56 -17.00 -6.31
CA ASP A 154 15.47 -17.45 -7.18
C ASP A 154 14.15 -17.56 -6.39
N GLU A 155 13.08 -17.85 -7.10
CA GLU A 155 11.74 -18.01 -6.53
C GLU A 155 11.64 -19.18 -5.56
N GLU A 156 12.35 -20.28 -5.81
CA GLU A 156 12.32 -21.47 -4.95
C GLU A 156 12.95 -21.17 -3.58
N GLU A 157 14.08 -20.45 -3.58
CA GLU A 157 14.73 -19.99 -2.35
C GLU A 157 13.84 -19.01 -1.59
N TRP A 158 13.21 -18.05 -2.29
CA TRP A 158 12.25 -17.13 -1.68
C TRP A 158 11.05 -17.88 -1.09
N ALA A 159 10.40 -18.76 -1.84
CA ALA A 159 9.25 -19.54 -1.37
C ALA A 159 9.57 -20.39 -0.14
N THR A 160 10.81 -20.91 -0.05
CA THR A 160 11.27 -21.70 1.08
C THR A 160 11.52 -20.85 2.33
N ASN A 161 12.07 -19.65 2.18
CA ASN A 161 12.51 -18.81 3.29
C ASN A 161 11.48 -17.74 3.69
N ALA A 162 10.54 -17.42 2.80
CA ALA A 162 9.43 -16.49 3.05
C ALA A 162 8.06 -17.13 2.72
N PRO A 163 7.73 -18.32 3.25
CA PRO A 163 6.55 -19.07 2.84
C PRO A 163 5.23 -18.30 3.09
N LEU A 164 5.15 -17.50 4.15
CA LEU A 164 3.96 -16.72 4.44
C LEU A 164 3.70 -15.62 3.39
N GLU A 165 4.75 -15.02 2.83
CA GLU A 165 4.60 -14.05 1.74
C GLU A 165 4.12 -14.74 0.47
N LYS A 166 4.69 -15.90 0.16
CA LYS A 166 4.23 -16.72 -0.96
C LYS A 166 2.77 -17.10 -0.81
N ASP A 167 2.38 -17.63 0.35
CA ASP A 167 0.98 -18.01 0.61
C ASP A 167 0.02 -16.81 0.50
N ALA A 168 0.45 -15.63 0.94
CA ALA A 168 -0.36 -14.42 0.81
C ALA A 168 -0.53 -13.98 -0.65
N LEU A 169 0.53 -14.07 -1.46
CA LEU A 169 0.44 -13.78 -2.90
C LEU A 169 -0.39 -14.82 -3.63
N ASP A 170 -0.25 -16.11 -3.32
CA ASP A 170 -1.08 -17.18 -3.88
C ASP A 170 -2.57 -16.97 -3.51
N TYR A 171 -2.84 -16.41 -2.33
CA TYR A 171 -4.21 -16.06 -1.91
C TYR A 171 -4.77 -14.88 -2.69
N PHE A 172 -3.93 -13.93 -3.07
CA PHE A 172 -4.34 -12.75 -3.82
C PHE A 172 -4.62 -13.07 -5.30
N LEU A 173 -3.90 -14.01 -5.91
CA LEU A 173 -4.00 -14.40 -7.32
C LEU A 173 -5.17 -15.34 -7.59
#